data_dc93e6b1983c07f91f3caadc26088f87
#
_entry.id   dc93e6b1983c07f91f3caadc26088f87
#
_cell.length_a   1.000
_cell.length_b   1.000
_cell.length_c   1.000
_cell.angle_alpha   90.00
_cell.angle_beta   90.00
_cell.angle_gamma   90.00
#
_symmetry.space_group_name_H-M   'P 1'
#
loop_
_entity.id
_entity.type
_entity.pdbx_description
1 polymer ?
#
loop_
_entity_poly.entity_id
_entity_poly.type
_entity_poly.pdbx_seq_one_letter_code
_entity_poly.pdbx_strand_id
1 'polypeptide(L)'
;MNLIKTNVNPKEWKHEGDCVVRALAQASGKNWIQVYDELYEIGRKKCRMPNSQKVYEEWLKQNGFNKQPQPRKNNGKKYTVREFADEIPRTEHYMNKWIIVSMANHLSVVHNGDLYDTWNCGSKSVGNYWIK
;
A
#
# COMPACT_ATOMS: atom_id res chain seq x y z
N MET A 1 6.05 15.84 0.32
CA MET A 1 4.93 14.88 0.06
C MET A 1 3.62 15.63 0.03
N ASN A 2 2.86 15.46 -1.01
CA ASN A 2 1.49 15.95 -1.09
C ASN A 2 0.52 14.79 -0.92
N LEU A 3 -0.65 15.05 -0.33
CA LEU A 3 -1.74 14.09 -0.30
C LEU A 3 -2.57 14.26 -1.58
N ILE A 4 -2.60 13.21 -2.39
CA ILE A 4 -3.54 13.12 -3.50
C ILE A 4 -4.75 12.36 -2.96
N LYS A 5 -5.75 13.11 -2.54
CA LYS A 5 -6.94 12.53 -1.91
C LYS A 5 -7.75 11.78 -2.95
N THR A 6 -7.87 10.48 -2.78
CA THR A 6 -8.55 9.60 -3.72
C THR A 6 -9.24 8.46 -2.99
N ASN A 7 -10.34 7.99 -3.53
CA ASN A 7 -11.05 6.81 -3.03
C ASN A 7 -11.50 5.96 -4.23
N VAL A 8 -10.78 4.88 -4.47
CA VAL A 8 -11.07 3.98 -5.59
C VAL A 8 -12.21 3.00 -5.32
N ASN A 9 -12.82 3.06 -4.12
CA ASN A 9 -14.05 2.32 -3.86
C ASN A 9 -15.16 2.87 -4.77
N PRO A 10 -15.86 2.04 -5.57
CA PRO A 10 -16.86 2.51 -6.52
C PRO A 10 -18.03 3.29 -5.90
N LYS A 11 -18.32 3.04 -4.63
CA LYS A 11 -19.38 3.74 -3.88
C LYS A 11 -18.83 4.86 -3.02
N GLU A 12 -17.51 5.04 -3.00
CA GLU A 12 -16.82 6.06 -2.22
C GLU A 12 -17.17 6.07 -0.73
N TRP A 13 -17.52 4.89 -0.17
CA TRP A 13 -17.85 4.77 1.24
C TRP A 13 -16.69 5.24 2.12
N LYS A 14 -17.01 6.07 3.10
CA LYS A 14 -16.06 6.50 4.12
C LYS A 14 -16.05 5.46 5.26
N HIS A 15 -14.88 5.24 5.83
CA HIS A 15 -14.72 4.36 7.00
C HIS A 15 -15.14 2.89 6.77
N GLU A 16 -15.02 2.39 5.53
CA GLU A 16 -15.38 1.02 5.20
C GLU A 16 -14.35 -0.01 5.70
N GLY A 17 -13.16 0.40 6.08
CA GLY A 17 -12.11 -0.54 6.47
C GLY A 17 -11.51 -1.29 5.28
N ASP A 18 -11.58 -0.73 4.10
CA ASP A 18 -11.13 -1.34 2.84
C ASP A 18 -9.75 -0.86 2.38
N CYS A 19 -8.92 -0.39 3.31
CA CYS A 19 -7.60 0.19 2.95
C CYS A 19 -6.73 -0.77 2.16
N VAL A 20 -6.78 -2.07 2.43
CA VAL A 20 -6.02 -3.08 1.68
C VAL A 20 -6.51 -3.11 0.23
N VAL A 21 -7.81 -3.26 0.01
CA VAL A 21 -8.38 -3.30 -1.35
C VAL A 21 -8.05 -2.02 -2.11
N ARG A 22 -8.21 -0.85 -1.47
CA ARG A 22 -7.93 0.45 -2.08
C ARG A 22 -6.47 0.58 -2.48
N ALA A 23 -5.55 0.22 -1.58
CA ALA A 23 -4.11 0.33 -1.87
C ALA A 23 -3.70 -0.58 -3.02
N LEU A 24 -4.15 -1.83 -3.03
CA LEU A 24 -3.82 -2.78 -4.08
C LEU A 24 -4.44 -2.39 -5.43
N ALA A 25 -5.67 -1.90 -5.43
CA ALA A 25 -6.31 -1.40 -6.63
C ALA A 25 -5.58 -0.19 -7.21
N GLN A 26 -5.25 0.78 -6.36
CA GLN A 26 -4.53 1.98 -6.78
C GLN A 26 -3.17 1.64 -7.38
N ALA A 27 -2.40 0.79 -6.74
CA ALA A 27 -1.04 0.48 -7.16
C ALA A 27 -0.99 -0.42 -8.40
N SER A 28 -1.96 -1.30 -8.59
CA SER A 28 -1.98 -2.26 -9.69
C SER A 28 -2.70 -1.77 -10.94
N GLY A 29 -3.56 -0.76 -10.80
CA GLY A 29 -4.45 -0.34 -11.87
C GLY A 29 -5.68 -1.22 -12.06
N LYS A 30 -5.82 -2.28 -11.25
CA LYS A 30 -7.04 -3.11 -11.25
C LYS A 30 -8.17 -2.37 -10.53
N ASN A 31 -9.42 -2.66 -10.90
CA ASN A 31 -10.53 -2.06 -10.19
C ASN A 31 -10.77 -2.70 -8.82
N TRP A 32 -11.49 -1.98 -7.95
CA TRP A 32 -11.74 -2.40 -6.57
C TRP A 32 -12.41 -3.77 -6.49
N ILE A 33 -13.41 -4.01 -7.32
CA ILE A 33 -14.18 -5.27 -7.29
C ILE A 33 -13.30 -6.46 -7.69
N GLN A 34 -12.47 -6.29 -8.69
CA GLN A 34 -11.54 -7.33 -9.13
C GLN A 34 -10.55 -7.69 -8.00
N VAL A 35 -9.97 -6.69 -7.35
CA VAL A 35 -9.05 -6.91 -6.23
C VAL A 35 -9.78 -7.59 -5.07
N TYR A 36 -10.98 -7.12 -4.76
CA TYR A 36 -11.84 -7.72 -3.72
C TYR A 36 -12.06 -9.21 -3.97
N ASP A 37 -12.47 -9.57 -5.19
CA ASP A 37 -12.73 -10.96 -5.56
C ASP A 37 -11.47 -11.82 -5.46
N GLU A 38 -10.33 -11.30 -5.93
CA GLU A 38 -9.05 -12.00 -5.87
C GLU A 38 -8.59 -12.24 -4.42
N LEU A 39 -8.72 -11.25 -3.56
CA LEU A 39 -8.38 -11.40 -2.14
C LEU A 39 -9.30 -12.41 -1.44
N TYR A 40 -10.59 -12.39 -1.75
CA TYR A 40 -11.55 -13.36 -1.21
C TYR A 40 -11.20 -14.79 -1.61
N GLU A 41 -10.82 -15.00 -2.85
CA GLU A 41 -10.42 -16.33 -3.32
C GLU A 41 -9.19 -16.84 -2.57
N ILE A 42 -8.17 -16.01 -2.42
CA ILE A 42 -6.96 -16.37 -1.66
C ILE A 42 -7.33 -16.63 -0.19
N GLY A 43 -8.11 -15.76 0.39
CA GLY A 43 -8.56 -15.89 1.78
C GLY A 43 -9.33 -17.17 2.03
N ARG A 44 -10.23 -17.52 1.11
CA ARG A 44 -11.01 -18.76 1.21
C ARG A 44 -10.09 -19.98 1.21
N LYS A 45 -9.10 -20.03 0.33
CA LYS A 45 -8.15 -21.14 0.27
C LYS A 45 -7.29 -21.26 1.52
N LYS A 46 -6.95 -20.13 2.13
CA LYS A 46 -6.11 -20.09 3.34
C LYS A 46 -6.92 -20.15 4.63
N CYS A 47 -8.24 -20.07 4.55
CA CYS A 47 -9.14 -19.91 5.71
C CYS A 47 -8.75 -18.68 6.54
N ARG A 48 -8.51 -17.56 5.86
CA ARG A 48 -8.17 -16.28 6.47
C ARG A 48 -9.02 -15.16 5.90
N MET A 49 -9.15 -14.09 6.67
CA MET A 49 -9.88 -12.91 6.21
C MET A 49 -9.18 -12.26 5.02
N PRO A 50 -9.93 -11.70 4.06
CA PRO A 50 -9.36 -11.12 2.84
C PRO A 50 -8.35 -10.00 3.07
N ASN A 51 -8.50 -9.25 4.17
CA ASN A 51 -7.62 -8.13 4.51
C ASN A 51 -6.44 -8.54 5.41
N SER A 52 -6.29 -9.83 5.70
CA SER A 52 -5.18 -10.27 6.54
C SER A 52 -3.86 -10.18 5.78
N GLN A 53 -2.78 -9.97 6.52
CA GLN A 53 -1.45 -9.83 5.94
C GLN A 53 -1.04 -11.05 5.09
N LYS A 54 -1.35 -12.25 5.57
CA LYS A 54 -1.04 -13.49 4.84
C LYS A 54 -1.74 -13.55 3.50
N VAL A 55 -2.93 -12.96 3.38
CA VAL A 55 -3.71 -12.93 2.15
C VAL A 55 -3.17 -11.87 1.20
N TYR A 56 -3.01 -10.63 1.65
CA TYR A 56 -2.55 -9.58 0.74
C TYR A 56 -1.08 -9.75 0.32
N GLU A 57 -0.24 -10.36 1.15
CA GLU A 57 1.13 -10.68 0.74
C GLU A 57 1.15 -11.70 -0.41
N GLU A 58 0.28 -12.71 -0.37
CA GLU A 58 0.15 -13.67 -1.46
C GLU A 58 -0.35 -12.99 -2.73
N TRP A 59 -1.36 -12.11 -2.61
CA TRP A 59 -1.86 -11.33 -3.74
C TRP A 59 -0.75 -10.48 -4.36
N LEU A 60 0.03 -9.80 -3.53
CA LEU A 60 1.14 -8.96 -3.98
C LEU A 60 2.17 -9.79 -4.75
N LYS A 61 2.53 -10.94 -4.24
CA LYS A 61 3.46 -11.86 -4.90
C LYS A 61 2.93 -12.30 -6.26
N GLN A 62 1.66 -12.69 -6.32
CA GLN A 62 1.02 -13.13 -7.57
C GLN A 62 0.96 -12.00 -8.61
N ASN A 63 0.92 -10.75 -8.18
CA ASN A 63 0.85 -9.59 -9.05
C ASN A 63 2.21 -8.93 -9.30
N GLY A 64 3.31 -9.60 -8.95
CA GLY A 64 4.66 -9.16 -9.28
C GLY A 64 5.25 -8.10 -8.36
N PHE A 65 4.63 -7.83 -7.23
CA PHE A 65 5.17 -6.91 -6.22
C PHE A 65 6.14 -7.65 -5.29
N ASN A 66 7.30 -7.05 -5.07
CA ASN A 66 8.36 -7.63 -4.25
C ASN A 66 8.41 -6.95 -2.89
N LYS A 67 8.37 -7.74 -1.83
CA LYS A 67 8.45 -7.24 -0.45
C LYS A 67 9.85 -6.74 -0.17
N GLN A 68 9.92 -5.54 0.41
CA GLN A 68 11.16 -4.93 0.86
C GLN A 68 11.19 -4.87 2.39
N PRO A 69 12.38 -4.99 3.00
CA PRO A 69 12.50 -4.87 4.46
C PRO A 69 12.13 -3.47 4.92
N GLN A 70 11.82 -3.35 6.23
CA GLN A 70 11.52 -2.06 6.82
C GLN A 70 12.67 -1.09 6.58
N PRO A 71 12.42 0.06 5.95
CA PRO A 71 13.47 1.04 5.73
C PRO A 71 13.89 1.70 7.04
N ARG A 72 15.17 1.89 7.21
CA ARG A 72 15.76 2.53 8.38
C ARG A 72 16.67 3.68 7.93
N LYS A 73 16.63 4.76 8.68
CA LYS A 73 17.56 5.88 8.51
C LYS A 73 18.96 5.46 8.98
N ASN A 74 19.98 6.25 8.64
CA ASN A 74 21.37 5.98 9.05
C ASN A 74 21.51 5.89 10.58
N ASN A 75 20.67 6.61 11.33
CA ASN A 75 20.65 6.56 12.81
C ASN A 75 19.84 5.37 13.36
N GLY A 76 19.35 4.47 12.52
CA GLY A 76 18.56 3.30 12.91
C GLY A 76 17.08 3.56 13.16
N LYS A 77 16.62 4.80 13.06
CA LYS A 77 15.21 5.14 13.27
C LYS A 77 14.36 4.76 12.05
N LYS A 78 13.09 4.47 12.31
CA LYS A 78 12.10 4.20 11.26
C LYS A 78 11.81 5.47 10.46
N TYR A 79 11.42 5.28 9.20
CA TYR A 79 10.86 6.37 8.40
C TYR A 79 9.39 6.57 8.76
N THR A 80 8.94 7.82 8.80
CA THR A 80 7.51 8.09 8.64
C THR A 80 7.16 7.96 7.16
N VAL A 81 5.86 7.81 6.86
CA VAL A 81 5.39 7.76 5.47
C VAL A 81 5.79 9.02 4.72
N ARG A 82 5.69 10.19 5.35
CA ARG A 82 6.11 11.47 4.77
C ARG A 82 7.59 11.46 4.40
N GLU A 83 8.45 11.07 5.34
CA GLU A 83 9.89 11.00 5.10
C GLU A 83 10.22 10.01 3.99
N PHE A 84 9.58 8.85 4.01
CA PHE A 84 9.73 7.83 2.97
C PHE A 84 9.33 8.39 1.59
N ALA A 85 8.16 9.02 1.51
CA ALA A 85 7.66 9.58 0.27
C ALA A 85 8.55 10.69 -0.27
N ASP A 86 9.17 11.50 0.62
CA ASP A 86 10.03 12.59 0.22
C ASP A 86 11.40 12.12 -0.29
N GLU A 87 11.93 11.02 0.25
CA GLU A 87 13.29 10.57 -0.03
C GLU A 87 13.37 9.43 -1.05
N ILE A 88 12.60 8.36 -0.84
CA ILE A 88 12.78 7.10 -1.57
C ILE A 88 12.41 7.21 -3.06
N PRO A 89 11.24 7.78 -3.44
CA PRO A 89 10.86 7.81 -4.86
C PRO A 89 11.71 8.70 -5.74
N ARG A 90 12.61 9.48 -5.17
CA ARG A 90 13.52 10.37 -5.93
C ARG A 90 14.72 9.63 -6.51
N THR A 91 14.97 8.41 -6.06
CA THR A 91 16.03 7.59 -6.62
C THR A 91 15.58 6.99 -7.95
N GLU A 92 16.51 6.83 -8.89
CA GLU A 92 16.22 6.30 -10.22
C GLU A 92 15.46 4.97 -10.17
N HIS A 93 15.83 4.10 -9.22
CA HIS A 93 15.24 2.77 -9.09
C HIS A 93 13.75 2.81 -8.71
N TYR A 94 13.31 3.84 -7.99
CA TYR A 94 11.94 3.94 -7.50
C TYR A 94 11.09 4.95 -8.27
N MET A 95 11.71 5.72 -9.16
CA MET A 95 11.00 6.74 -9.94
C MET A 95 9.92 6.09 -10.81
N ASN A 96 8.75 6.72 -10.85
CA ASN A 96 7.57 6.27 -11.61
C ASN A 96 6.98 4.92 -11.16
N LYS A 97 7.41 4.39 -10.02
CA LYS A 97 6.84 3.17 -9.48
C LYS A 97 5.74 3.48 -8.46
N TRP A 98 4.73 2.64 -8.46
CA TRP A 98 3.71 2.63 -7.41
C TRP A 98 4.23 1.78 -6.26
N ILE A 99 4.39 2.40 -5.10
CA ILE A 99 4.97 1.75 -3.93
C ILE A 99 3.89 1.56 -2.88
N ILE A 100 3.66 0.32 -2.48
CA ILE A 100 2.70 0.01 -1.42
C ILE A 100 3.46 0.03 -0.10
N VAL A 101 2.95 0.78 0.88
CA VAL A 101 3.58 0.91 2.20
C VAL A 101 2.65 0.41 3.29
N SER A 102 3.20 -0.39 4.20
CA SER A 102 2.45 -0.84 5.38
C SER A 102 2.80 0.00 6.60
N MET A 103 1.83 0.15 7.47
CA MET A 103 1.97 0.78 8.77
C MET A 103 1.00 0.10 9.74
N ALA A 104 1.01 0.49 11.00
CA ALA A 104 0.09 -0.10 11.97
C ALA A 104 -1.36 0.06 11.52
N ASN A 105 -2.04 -1.06 11.31
CA ASN A 105 -3.46 -1.14 10.94
C ASN A 105 -3.84 -0.37 9.66
N HIS A 106 -2.89 -0.17 8.74
CA HIS A 106 -3.18 0.55 7.50
C HIS A 106 -2.23 0.16 6.38
N LEU A 107 -2.72 0.20 5.17
CA LEU A 107 -1.95 0.01 3.94
C LEU A 107 -2.24 1.19 3.01
N SER A 108 -1.21 1.77 2.42
CA SER A 108 -1.36 2.92 1.54
C SER A 108 -0.39 2.87 0.38
N VAL A 109 -0.41 3.89 -0.46
CA VAL A 109 0.35 3.93 -1.71
C VAL A 109 1.07 5.25 -1.88
N VAL A 110 2.34 5.17 -2.25
CA VAL A 110 3.18 6.32 -2.60
C VAL A 110 3.57 6.21 -4.08
N HIS A 111 3.50 7.33 -4.78
CA HIS A 111 3.92 7.41 -6.18
C HIS A 111 4.55 8.76 -6.45
N ASN A 112 5.80 8.75 -6.93
CA ASN A 112 6.58 9.96 -7.25
C ASN A 112 6.55 11.02 -6.15
N GLY A 113 6.67 10.59 -4.90
CA GLY A 113 6.73 11.49 -3.74
C GLY A 113 5.39 11.90 -3.17
N ASP A 114 4.28 11.48 -3.77
CA ASP A 114 2.94 11.79 -3.29
C ASP A 114 2.26 10.59 -2.65
N LEU A 115 1.43 10.87 -1.65
CA LEU A 115 0.62 9.86 -0.97
C LEU A 115 -0.78 9.82 -1.59
N TYR A 116 -1.20 8.64 -2.03
CA TYR A 116 -2.52 8.41 -2.62
C TYR A 116 -3.39 7.69 -1.60
N ASP A 117 -4.29 8.41 -0.95
CA ASP A 117 -5.14 7.85 0.11
C ASP A 117 -6.38 8.70 0.33
N THR A 118 -7.28 8.22 1.16
CA THR A 118 -8.46 8.97 1.60
C THR A 118 -8.16 9.95 2.73
N TRP A 119 -7.03 9.75 3.42
CA TRP A 119 -6.60 10.61 4.53
C TRP A 119 -5.07 10.67 4.60
N ASN A 120 -4.56 11.66 5.31
CA ASN A 120 -3.12 11.86 5.43
C ASN A 120 -2.53 11.00 6.55
N CYS A 121 -1.95 9.86 6.17
CA CYS A 121 -1.24 8.97 7.10
C CYS A 121 0.27 9.26 7.15
N GLY A 122 0.70 10.44 6.71
CA GLY A 122 2.11 10.80 6.58
C GLY A 122 2.93 10.75 7.87
N SER A 123 2.28 10.89 9.04
CA SER A 123 2.96 10.83 10.34
C SER A 123 3.17 9.41 10.87
N LYS A 124 2.59 8.41 10.23
CA LYS A 124 2.72 7.02 10.64
C LYS A 124 4.06 6.44 10.24
N SER A 125 4.58 5.49 11.03
CA SER A 125 5.84 4.81 10.72
C SER A 125 5.63 3.75 9.64
N VAL A 126 6.54 3.70 8.67
CA VAL A 126 6.56 2.67 7.63
C VAL A 126 7.07 1.36 8.21
N GLY A 127 6.35 0.27 7.95
CA GLY A 127 6.79 -1.09 8.21
C GLY A 127 7.55 -1.64 6.99
N ASN A 128 6.96 -2.59 6.29
CA ASN A 128 7.48 -3.04 5.00
C ASN A 128 6.90 -2.22 3.86
N TYR A 129 7.50 -2.37 2.68
CA TYR A 129 6.93 -1.81 1.46
C TYR A 129 7.13 -2.80 0.31
N TRP A 130 6.36 -2.63 -0.75
CA TRP A 130 6.38 -3.51 -1.92
C TRP A 130 6.51 -2.68 -3.18
N ILE A 131 7.35 -3.14 -4.10
CA ILE A 131 7.54 -2.54 -5.43
C ILE A 131 7.51 -3.63 -6.50
N LYS A 132 7.13 -3.20 -7.68
CA LYS A 132 7.02 -4.11 -8.83
C LYS A 132 8.27 -4.12 -9.72
#